data_169142c0ee32295dc9abab800291765f
#
_entry.id   169142c0ee32295dc9abab800291765f
#
_cell.length_a   1.000
_cell.length_b   1.000
_cell.length_c   1.000
_cell.angle_alpha   90.00
_cell.angle_beta   90.00
_cell.angle_gamma   90.00
#
_symmetry.space_group_name_H-M   'P 1'
#
loop_
_entity.id
_entity.type
_entity.pdbx_description
1 polymer ?
#
loop_
_entity_poly.entity_id
_entity_poly.type
_entity_poly.pdbx_seq_one_letter_code
_entity_poly.pdbx_strand_id
1 'polypeptide(L)'
;VLTGGPCAGKTTALVKVIEHFSSLGFKVFTIPEVPTLFSQSGMDYLTTNKGFFYEGEKATLEIQMALEDKFMRMASECKEQAVIVCDRGAMDISTYMKPEMWHEMTTAIGASTTELRDHRYDAVLHLVSAADGAEQFYTTDNNKHRSEGLELARQLDKKVIAAWTGHPYLRVINNHEDFSNKVYRVLKEISSVLGLPQPIEEERKYIVELQGAVPDCIESEITQTYLVAEP
;
A
#
# COMPACT_ATOMS: atom_id res chain seq x y z
N VAL A 1 4.16 1.69 3.76
CA VAL A 1 4.20 0.75 2.62
C VAL A 1 2.99 0.95 1.74
N LEU A 2 3.18 1.01 0.44
CA LEU A 2 2.14 0.84 -0.58
C LEU A 2 2.23 -0.59 -1.12
N THR A 3 1.22 -1.40 -0.87
CA THR A 3 1.16 -2.79 -1.33
C THR A 3 -0.12 -3.07 -2.10
N GLY A 4 -0.27 -4.25 -2.64
CA GLY A 4 -1.44 -4.70 -3.39
C GLY A 4 -1.07 -5.57 -4.58
N GLY A 5 -2.07 -6.23 -5.11
CA GLY A 5 -1.95 -7.15 -6.24
C GLY A 5 -1.53 -6.49 -7.57
N PRO A 6 -1.50 -7.26 -8.65
CA PRO A 6 -1.27 -6.74 -9.99
C PRO A 6 -2.29 -5.66 -10.37
N CYS A 7 -1.88 -4.64 -11.12
CA CYS A 7 -2.74 -3.54 -11.57
C CYS A 7 -3.51 -2.81 -10.46
N ALA A 8 -2.98 -2.77 -9.24
CA ALA A 8 -3.60 -2.05 -8.12
C ALA A 8 -3.47 -0.52 -8.21
N GLY A 9 -2.62 -0.02 -9.12
CA GLY A 9 -2.35 1.41 -9.28
C GLY A 9 -1.27 1.97 -8.35
N LYS A 10 -0.45 1.13 -7.73
CA LYS A 10 0.61 1.52 -6.78
C LYS A 10 1.56 2.58 -7.35
N THR A 11 2.12 2.33 -8.53
CA THR A 11 3.09 3.25 -9.16
C THR A 11 2.49 4.62 -9.42
N THR A 12 1.24 4.67 -9.90
CA THR A 12 0.55 5.94 -10.13
C THR A 12 0.24 6.66 -8.81
N ALA A 13 -0.21 5.93 -7.79
CA ALA A 13 -0.44 6.49 -6.46
C ALA A 13 0.87 7.02 -5.85
N LEU A 14 1.99 6.31 -6.02
CA LEU A 14 3.31 6.72 -5.54
C LEU A 14 3.73 8.07 -6.12
N VAL A 15 3.54 8.30 -7.43
CA VAL A 15 3.82 9.61 -8.06
C VAL A 15 3.00 10.71 -7.40
N LYS A 16 1.71 10.48 -7.14
CA LYS A 16 0.84 11.47 -6.49
C LYS A 16 1.22 11.71 -5.02
N VAL A 17 1.66 10.68 -4.32
CA VAL A 17 2.19 10.81 -2.95
C VAL A 17 3.44 11.71 -2.94
N ILE A 18 4.39 11.48 -3.86
CA ILE A 18 5.60 12.31 -3.98
C ILE A 18 5.22 13.76 -4.26
N GLU A 19 4.37 14.02 -5.27
CA GLU A 19 3.94 15.36 -5.64
C GLU A 19 3.27 16.09 -4.47
N HIS A 20 2.31 15.43 -3.81
CA HIS A 20 1.53 16.02 -2.74
C HIS A 20 2.38 16.37 -1.50
N PHE A 21 3.11 15.40 -0.95
CA PHE A 21 3.87 15.63 0.29
C PHE A 21 5.11 16.50 0.07
N SER A 22 5.72 16.46 -1.12
CA SER A 22 6.78 17.42 -1.46
C SER A 22 6.25 18.85 -1.54
N SER A 23 5.03 19.07 -2.03
CA SER A 23 4.42 20.40 -2.05
C SER A 23 4.09 20.94 -0.65
N LEU A 24 3.93 20.04 0.34
CA LEU A 24 3.76 20.38 1.75
C LEU A 24 5.10 20.56 2.50
N GLY A 25 6.23 20.48 1.80
CA GLY A 25 7.56 20.69 2.37
C GLY A 25 8.22 19.44 2.96
N PHE A 26 7.63 18.26 2.78
CA PHE A 26 8.26 17.01 3.21
C PHE A 26 9.36 16.58 2.25
N LYS A 27 10.44 16.01 2.81
CA LYS A 27 11.39 15.23 2.05
C LYS A 27 10.82 13.83 1.83
N VAL A 28 10.42 13.50 0.60
CA VAL A 28 9.86 12.18 0.27
C VAL A 28 10.96 11.29 -0.30
N PHE A 29 11.22 10.18 0.37
CA PHE A 29 12.05 9.10 -0.12
C PHE A 29 11.17 7.96 -0.64
N THR A 30 11.61 7.30 -1.70
CA THR A 30 10.92 6.12 -2.22
C THR A 30 11.88 4.94 -2.27
N ILE A 31 11.42 3.79 -1.79
CA ILE A 31 12.13 2.53 -1.92
C ILE A 31 11.45 1.75 -3.05
N PRO A 32 12.19 1.47 -4.15
CA PRO A 32 11.63 0.79 -5.30
C PRO A 32 11.33 -0.69 -5.00
N GLU A 33 10.48 -1.29 -5.81
CA GLU A 33 10.20 -2.73 -5.76
C GLU A 33 11.48 -3.54 -6.03
N VAL A 34 12.03 -4.20 -5.02
CA VAL A 34 13.29 -4.96 -5.12
C VAL A 34 13.20 -6.10 -6.14
N PRO A 35 12.11 -6.88 -6.24
CA PRO A 35 11.96 -7.87 -7.31
C PRO A 35 12.16 -7.32 -8.72
N THR A 36 11.75 -6.09 -8.99
CA THR A 36 11.96 -5.44 -10.29
C THR A 36 13.45 -5.21 -10.56
N LEU A 37 14.22 -4.80 -9.54
CA LEU A 37 15.65 -4.62 -9.65
C LEU A 37 16.35 -5.94 -10.02
N PHE A 38 16.00 -7.03 -9.36
CA PHE A 38 16.57 -8.34 -9.65
C PHE A 38 16.17 -8.88 -11.03
N SER A 39 14.90 -8.71 -11.42
CA SER A 39 14.43 -9.12 -12.76
C SER A 39 15.21 -8.37 -13.87
N GLN A 40 15.44 -7.09 -13.70
CA GLN A 40 16.25 -6.29 -14.63
C GLN A 40 17.72 -6.72 -14.67
N SER A 41 18.20 -7.31 -13.58
CA SER A 41 19.57 -7.84 -13.47
C SER A 41 19.69 -9.30 -13.93
N GLY A 42 18.61 -9.89 -14.49
CA GLY A 42 18.63 -11.24 -15.09
C GLY A 42 18.13 -12.35 -14.18
N MET A 43 17.55 -12.03 -13.01
CA MET A 43 16.92 -13.04 -12.18
C MET A 43 15.57 -13.47 -12.77
N ASP A 44 15.37 -14.77 -12.90
CA ASP A 44 14.11 -15.39 -13.32
C ASP A 44 13.36 -15.96 -12.10
N TYR A 45 12.30 -15.26 -11.67
CA TYR A 45 11.41 -15.70 -10.58
C TYR A 45 10.50 -16.87 -10.97
N LEU A 46 10.37 -17.17 -12.27
CA LEU A 46 9.60 -18.32 -12.75
C LEU A 46 10.44 -19.62 -12.81
N THR A 47 11.63 -19.60 -12.22
CA THR A 47 12.53 -20.74 -12.18
C THR A 47 11.91 -21.96 -11.48
N THR A 48 12.16 -23.15 -12.01
CA THR A 48 11.82 -24.42 -11.36
C THR A 48 12.88 -24.89 -10.35
N ASN A 49 14.05 -24.21 -10.32
CA ASN A 49 15.12 -24.49 -9.39
C ASN A 49 14.79 -23.90 -8.00
N LYS A 50 14.37 -24.76 -7.09
CA LYS A 50 13.94 -24.34 -5.74
C LYS A 50 15.04 -23.66 -4.93
N GLY A 51 16.29 -24.09 -5.07
CA GLY A 51 17.42 -23.47 -4.37
C GLY A 51 17.69 -22.06 -4.90
N PHE A 52 17.67 -21.88 -6.22
CA PHE A 52 17.83 -20.57 -6.83
C PHE A 52 16.68 -19.63 -6.45
N PHE A 53 15.44 -20.14 -6.46
CA PHE A 53 14.27 -19.37 -6.00
C PHE A 53 14.42 -18.93 -4.54
N TYR A 54 14.78 -19.85 -3.65
CA TYR A 54 14.98 -19.55 -2.23
C TYR A 54 16.04 -18.47 -1.99
N GLU A 55 17.21 -18.61 -2.61
CA GLU A 55 18.29 -17.63 -2.48
C GLU A 55 17.89 -16.26 -3.07
N GLY A 56 17.12 -16.23 -4.15
CA GLY A 56 16.60 -15.02 -4.74
C GLY A 56 15.61 -14.29 -3.84
N GLU A 57 14.66 -15.00 -3.24
CA GLU A 57 13.70 -14.42 -2.30
C GLU A 57 14.37 -13.95 -1.00
N LYS A 58 15.36 -14.72 -0.51
CA LYS A 58 16.18 -14.33 0.63
C LYS A 58 16.96 -13.04 0.36
N ALA A 59 17.65 -12.97 -0.78
CA ALA A 59 18.36 -11.77 -1.19
C ALA A 59 17.41 -10.57 -1.36
N THR A 60 16.20 -10.82 -1.88
CA THR A 60 15.15 -9.79 -2.00
C THR A 60 14.79 -9.22 -0.64
N LEU A 61 14.57 -10.07 0.37
CA LEU A 61 14.23 -9.62 1.72
C LEU A 61 15.40 -8.88 2.38
N GLU A 62 16.61 -9.40 2.28
CA GLU A 62 17.82 -8.79 2.86
C GLU A 62 18.08 -7.39 2.25
N ILE A 63 17.93 -7.23 0.93
CA ILE A 63 18.10 -5.94 0.25
C ILE A 63 16.95 -4.99 0.59
N GLN A 64 15.70 -5.47 0.65
CA GLN A 64 14.56 -4.67 1.08
C GLN A 64 14.83 -4.06 2.46
N MET A 65 15.18 -4.90 3.43
CA MET A 65 15.50 -4.46 4.79
C MET A 65 16.69 -3.49 4.82
N ALA A 66 17.75 -3.79 4.07
CA ALA A 66 18.94 -2.94 4.01
C ALA A 66 18.65 -1.56 3.42
N LEU A 67 17.85 -1.48 2.35
CA LEU A 67 17.43 -0.20 1.76
C LEU A 67 16.60 0.60 2.77
N GLU A 68 15.61 -0.01 3.40
CA GLU A 68 14.76 0.65 4.39
C GLU A 68 15.60 1.22 5.55
N ASP A 69 16.52 0.43 6.11
CA ASP A 69 17.39 0.86 7.20
C ASP A 69 18.33 2.01 6.79
N LYS A 70 18.83 1.99 5.55
CA LYS A 70 19.66 3.09 5.05
C LYS A 70 18.86 4.36 4.83
N PHE A 71 17.67 4.25 4.23
CA PHE A 71 16.80 5.40 4.03
C PHE A 71 16.28 5.98 5.35
N MET A 72 15.99 5.14 6.37
CA MET A 72 15.65 5.63 7.72
C MET A 72 16.80 6.46 8.32
N ARG A 73 18.04 6.00 8.22
CA ARG A 73 19.21 6.77 8.69
C ARG A 73 19.39 8.06 7.91
N MET A 74 19.19 8.04 6.59
CA MET A 74 19.28 9.26 5.77
C MET A 74 18.16 10.24 6.13
N ALA A 75 16.95 9.74 6.38
CA ALA A 75 15.80 10.55 6.76
C ALA A 75 15.99 11.20 8.13
N SER A 76 16.63 10.53 9.11
CA SER A 76 16.93 11.09 10.42
C SER A 76 17.93 12.25 10.39
N GLU A 77 18.73 12.38 9.34
CA GLU A 77 19.67 13.48 9.14
C GLU A 77 19.09 14.64 8.31
N CYS A 78 17.86 14.51 7.81
CA CYS A 78 17.18 15.59 7.08
C CYS A 78 16.80 16.72 8.01
N LYS A 79 16.85 17.95 7.51
CA LYS A 79 16.34 19.13 8.22
C LYS A 79 14.83 19.23 8.13
N GLU A 80 14.29 18.81 6.99
CA GLU A 80 12.86 18.73 6.73
C GLU A 80 12.27 17.47 7.35
N GLN A 81 10.98 17.50 7.65
CA GLN A 81 10.26 16.27 7.96
C GLN A 81 10.33 15.31 6.77
N ALA A 82 10.66 14.05 7.02
CA ALA A 82 10.85 13.06 5.98
C ALA A 82 9.77 11.98 6.01
N VAL A 83 9.38 11.53 4.81
CA VAL A 83 8.47 10.39 4.60
C VAL A 83 9.18 9.37 3.73
N ILE A 84 9.18 8.12 4.14
CA ILE A 84 9.70 7.00 3.35
C ILE A 84 8.52 6.18 2.86
N VAL A 85 8.40 6.03 1.54
CA VAL A 85 7.34 5.23 0.92
C VAL A 85 7.97 4.03 0.21
N CYS A 86 7.66 2.84 0.68
CA CYS A 86 8.12 1.59 0.07
C CYS A 86 7.10 1.10 -0.97
N ASP A 87 7.53 0.89 -2.21
CA ASP A 87 6.75 0.14 -3.20
C ASP A 87 6.95 -1.35 -2.90
N ARG A 88 6.00 -1.93 -2.19
CA ARG A 88 6.02 -3.18 -1.45
C ARG A 88 6.87 -3.14 -0.17
N GLY A 89 6.66 -4.10 0.69
CA GLY A 89 7.40 -4.28 1.94
C GLY A 89 7.76 -5.74 2.19
N ALA A 90 8.43 -6.00 3.30
CA ALA A 90 8.98 -7.32 3.64
C ALA A 90 7.95 -8.45 3.56
N MET A 91 6.72 -8.21 4.01
CA MET A 91 5.69 -9.25 4.03
C MET A 91 5.15 -9.62 2.66
N ASP A 92 5.28 -8.74 1.64
CA ASP A 92 4.89 -9.08 0.27
C ASP A 92 5.65 -10.31 -0.25
N ILE A 93 6.91 -10.48 0.15
CA ILE A 93 7.77 -11.61 -0.24
C ILE A 93 7.17 -12.93 0.24
N SER A 94 6.61 -12.97 1.45
CA SER A 94 6.01 -14.17 2.02
C SER A 94 4.86 -14.74 1.18
N THR A 95 4.23 -13.91 0.33
CA THR A 95 3.08 -14.31 -0.48
C THR A 95 3.41 -15.31 -1.59
N TYR A 96 4.68 -15.35 -1.99
CA TYR A 96 5.19 -16.22 -3.05
C TYR A 96 5.83 -17.51 -2.50
N MET A 97 5.91 -17.66 -1.17
CA MET A 97 6.57 -18.76 -0.48
C MET A 97 5.57 -19.63 0.27
N LYS A 98 5.99 -20.86 0.55
CA LYS A 98 5.29 -21.69 1.53
C LYS A 98 5.61 -21.23 2.95
N PRO A 99 4.68 -21.35 3.91
CA PRO A 99 4.89 -20.92 5.29
C PRO A 99 6.16 -21.49 5.95
N GLU A 100 6.49 -22.75 5.66
CA GLU A 100 7.67 -23.42 6.21
C GLU A 100 8.96 -22.78 5.66
N MET A 101 8.99 -22.49 4.36
CA MET A 101 10.12 -21.85 3.69
C MET A 101 10.31 -20.40 4.18
N TRP A 102 9.21 -19.67 4.38
CA TRP A 102 9.23 -18.33 4.96
C TRP A 102 9.81 -18.35 6.38
N HIS A 103 9.36 -19.29 7.21
CA HIS A 103 9.86 -19.43 8.58
C HIS A 103 11.36 -19.77 8.62
N GLU A 104 11.81 -20.70 7.78
CA GLU A 104 13.22 -21.05 7.64
C GLU A 104 14.06 -19.83 7.24
N MET A 105 13.61 -19.09 6.24
CA MET A 105 14.29 -17.89 5.73
C MET A 105 14.38 -16.80 6.78
N THR A 106 13.29 -16.45 7.44
CA THR A 106 13.29 -15.42 8.48
C THR A 106 14.16 -15.82 9.67
N THR A 107 14.17 -17.08 10.06
CA THR A 107 15.06 -17.61 11.10
C THR A 107 16.54 -17.47 10.68
N ALA A 108 16.86 -17.80 9.42
CA ALA A 108 18.23 -17.72 8.90
C ALA A 108 18.78 -16.30 8.87
N ILE A 109 17.94 -15.29 8.66
CA ILE A 109 18.34 -13.88 8.68
C ILE A 109 18.19 -13.21 10.06
N GLY A 110 17.76 -13.96 11.07
CA GLY A 110 17.60 -13.46 12.44
C GLY A 110 16.41 -12.52 12.63
N ALA A 111 15.37 -12.64 11.81
CA ALA A 111 14.14 -11.86 11.90
C ALA A 111 12.94 -12.73 12.25
N SER A 112 11.86 -12.11 12.71
CA SER A 112 10.57 -12.76 12.92
C SER A 112 9.48 -12.14 12.04
N THR A 113 8.47 -12.95 11.68
CA THR A 113 7.30 -12.45 10.94
C THR A 113 6.62 -11.28 11.66
N THR A 114 6.50 -11.35 12.98
CA THR A 114 5.89 -10.28 13.79
C THR A 114 6.70 -8.99 13.71
N GLU A 115 8.02 -9.08 13.82
CA GLU A 115 8.90 -7.92 13.70
C GLU A 115 8.81 -7.28 12.31
N LEU A 116 8.90 -8.10 11.26
CA LEU A 116 8.81 -7.64 9.87
C LEU A 116 7.45 -7.03 9.53
N ARG A 117 6.36 -7.56 10.11
CA ARG A 117 5.01 -7.09 9.85
C ARG A 117 4.63 -5.91 10.74
N ASP A 118 4.80 -6.01 12.06
CA ASP A 118 4.13 -5.16 13.03
C ASP A 118 5.00 -3.99 13.50
N HIS A 119 6.33 -4.12 13.43
CA HIS A 119 7.25 -3.15 14.02
C HIS A 119 8.12 -2.40 13.02
N ARG A 120 8.13 -2.83 11.76
CA ARG A 120 9.03 -2.23 10.76
C ARG A 120 8.43 -1.04 10.03
N TYR A 121 7.10 -0.91 10.01
CA TYR A 121 6.39 0.12 9.25
C TYR A 121 5.34 0.81 10.11
N ASP A 122 5.20 2.13 9.94
CA ASP A 122 4.16 2.92 10.63
C ASP A 122 2.77 2.65 10.04
N ALA A 123 2.70 2.38 8.74
CA ALA A 123 1.45 2.10 8.04
C ALA A 123 1.65 1.22 6.81
N VAL A 124 0.63 0.43 6.53
CA VAL A 124 0.51 -0.41 5.33
C VAL A 124 -0.79 -0.08 4.62
N LEU A 125 -0.68 0.44 3.40
CA LEU A 125 -1.82 0.77 2.55
C LEU A 125 -1.90 -0.26 1.43
N HIS A 126 -2.89 -1.13 1.51
CA HIS A 126 -3.15 -2.14 0.49
C HIS A 126 -4.14 -1.60 -0.54
N LEU A 127 -3.66 -1.39 -1.75
CA LEU A 127 -4.49 -1.00 -2.88
C LEU A 127 -5.02 -2.28 -3.55
N VAL A 128 -6.33 -2.45 -3.53
CA VAL A 128 -6.98 -3.61 -4.16
C VAL A 128 -6.71 -3.62 -5.66
N SER A 129 -6.39 -4.79 -6.21
CA SER A 129 -6.16 -4.98 -7.64
C SER A 129 -7.36 -4.52 -8.48
N ALA A 130 -7.13 -3.94 -9.65
CA ALA A 130 -8.19 -3.66 -10.61
C ALA A 130 -8.94 -4.93 -11.08
N ALA A 131 -8.37 -6.11 -10.87
CA ALA A 131 -9.05 -7.37 -11.12
C ALA A 131 -10.29 -7.60 -10.22
N ASP A 132 -10.47 -6.79 -9.16
CA ASP A 132 -11.61 -6.83 -8.26
C ASP A 132 -12.29 -5.45 -8.21
N GLY A 133 -13.39 -5.31 -8.91
CA GLY A 133 -14.24 -4.11 -8.93
C GLY A 133 -13.83 -3.01 -9.92
N ALA A 134 -12.81 -3.24 -10.76
CA ALA A 134 -12.39 -2.30 -11.80
C ALA A 134 -11.79 -3.04 -13.01
N GLU A 135 -12.38 -4.19 -13.38
CA GLU A 135 -11.85 -5.14 -14.37
C GLU A 135 -11.58 -4.51 -15.73
N GLN A 136 -12.35 -3.50 -16.14
CA GLN A 136 -12.15 -2.77 -17.38
C GLN A 136 -10.80 -2.04 -17.46
N PHE A 137 -10.15 -1.81 -16.32
CA PHE A 137 -8.83 -1.18 -16.24
C PHE A 137 -7.70 -2.17 -15.98
N TYR A 138 -8.02 -3.46 -15.88
CA TYR A 138 -7.01 -4.50 -15.73
C TYR A 138 -6.32 -4.75 -17.07
N THR A 139 -5.03 -4.45 -17.16
CA THR A 139 -4.22 -4.69 -18.36
C THR A 139 -2.92 -5.40 -17.99
N THR A 140 -2.49 -6.30 -18.86
CA THR A 140 -1.20 -6.97 -18.79
C THR A 140 -0.12 -6.26 -19.61
N ASP A 141 -0.50 -5.28 -20.44
CA ASP A 141 0.38 -4.64 -21.43
C ASP A 141 1.49 -3.80 -20.81
N ASN A 142 1.27 -3.27 -19.62
CA ASN A 142 2.21 -2.39 -18.93
C ASN A 142 3.38 -3.13 -18.23
N ASN A 143 3.37 -4.46 -18.22
CA ASN A 143 4.46 -5.25 -17.64
C ASN A 143 4.58 -6.59 -18.36
N LYS A 144 5.66 -6.76 -19.12
CA LYS A 144 5.95 -7.97 -19.90
C LYS A 144 6.06 -9.26 -19.06
N HIS A 145 6.18 -9.15 -17.75
CA HIS A 145 6.24 -10.26 -16.81
C HIS A 145 4.87 -10.64 -16.24
N ARG A 146 3.78 -9.95 -16.64
CA ARG A 146 2.41 -10.27 -16.21
C ARG A 146 1.74 -11.17 -17.21
N SER A 147 1.53 -12.41 -16.81
CA SER A 147 0.73 -13.42 -17.55
C SER A 147 -0.52 -13.84 -16.77
N GLU A 148 -0.77 -13.20 -15.62
CA GLU A 148 -1.85 -13.62 -14.75
C GLU A 148 -3.21 -13.17 -15.28
N GLY A 149 -4.12 -14.13 -15.43
CA GLY A 149 -5.54 -13.85 -15.65
C GLY A 149 -6.17 -13.20 -14.41
N LEU A 150 -7.36 -12.61 -14.58
CA LEU A 150 -8.09 -11.90 -13.51
C LEU A 150 -8.22 -12.72 -12.23
N GLU A 151 -8.49 -14.01 -12.34
CA GLU A 151 -8.68 -14.88 -11.18
C GLU A 151 -7.38 -15.06 -10.37
N LEU A 152 -6.26 -15.28 -11.05
CA LEU A 152 -4.95 -15.39 -10.38
C LEU A 152 -4.55 -14.05 -9.75
N ALA A 153 -4.84 -12.92 -10.39
CA ALA A 153 -4.61 -11.60 -9.83
C ALA A 153 -5.40 -11.36 -8.54
N ARG A 154 -6.69 -11.79 -8.50
CA ARG A 154 -7.51 -11.74 -7.27
C ARG A 154 -6.94 -12.62 -6.16
N GLN A 155 -6.48 -13.82 -6.50
CA GLN A 155 -5.88 -14.73 -5.52
C GLN A 155 -4.58 -14.16 -4.95
N LEU A 156 -3.72 -13.58 -5.78
CA LEU A 156 -2.50 -12.93 -5.33
C LEU A 156 -2.81 -11.71 -4.44
N ASP A 157 -3.79 -10.89 -4.81
CA ASP A 157 -4.22 -9.75 -4.02
C ASP A 157 -4.69 -10.17 -2.61
N LYS A 158 -5.51 -11.24 -2.53
CA LYS A 158 -5.94 -11.81 -1.24
C LYS A 158 -4.77 -12.36 -0.42
N LYS A 159 -3.78 -12.98 -1.04
CA LYS A 159 -2.58 -13.45 -0.34
C LYS A 159 -1.78 -12.29 0.24
N VAL A 160 -1.65 -11.19 -0.50
CA VAL A 160 -0.96 -9.99 -0.02
C VAL A 160 -1.69 -9.40 1.19
N ILE A 161 -3.02 -9.24 1.12
CA ILE A 161 -3.81 -8.80 2.29
C ILE A 161 -3.59 -9.72 3.49
N ALA A 162 -3.65 -11.04 3.28
CA ALA A 162 -3.47 -12.02 4.35
C ALA A 162 -2.08 -11.92 5.00
N ALA A 163 -1.02 -11.69 4.22
CA ALA A 163 0.34 -11.52 4.72
C ALA A 163 0.49 -10.30 5.65
N TRP A 164 -0.24 -9.25 5.39
CA TRP A 164 -0.23 -8.03 6.19
C TRP A 164 -1.30 -7.98 7.29
N THR A 165 -2.23 -8.94 7.31
CA THR A 165 -3.26 -9.02 8.37
C THR A 165 -2.61 -9.17 9.74
N GLY A 166 -2.96 -8.28 10.65
CA GLY A 166 -2.36 -8.15 11.98
C GLY A 166 -1.53 -6.89 12.17
N HIS A 167 -1.07 -6.24 11.09
CA HIS A 167 -0.38 -4.96 11.21
C HIS A 167 -1.31 -3.91 11.86
N PRO A 168 -0.83 -3.14 12.88
CA PRO A 168 -1.68 -2.20 13.64
C PRO A 168 -2.38 -1.15 12.77
N TYR A 169 -1.70 -0.69 11.73
CA TYR A 169 -2.24 0.29 10.80
C TYR A 169 -2.29 -0.27 9.38
N LEU A 170 -3.08 -1.32 9.17
CA LEU A 170 -3.41 -1.82 7.83
C LEU A 170 -4.67 -1.14 7.32
N ARG A 171 -4.61 -0.54 6.13
CA ARG A 171 -5.77 0.03 5.43
C ARG A 171 -5.92 -0.60 4.06
N VAL A 172 -7.12 -1.07 3.77
CA VAL A 172 -7.47 -1.65 2.45
C VAL A 172 -8.25 -0.62 1.66
N ILE A 173 -7.69 -0.21 0.52
CA ILE A 173 -8.26 0.81 -0.36
C ILE A 173 -8.82 0.13 -1.60
N ASN A 174 -10.14 0.00 -1.64
CA ASN A 174 -10.89 -0.72 -2.68
C ASN A 174 -11.17 0.14 -3.94
N ASN A 175 -11.85 -0.48 -4.92
CA ASN A 175 -12.19 0.10 -6.20
C ASN A 175 -13.68 0.53 -6.30
N HIS A 176 -14.36 0.82 -5.18
CA HIS A 176 -15.79 1.20 -5.21
C HIS A 176 -16.02 2.55 -5.86
N GLU A 177 -15.01 3.40 -5.90
CA GLU A 177 -15.02 4.71 -6.51
C GLU A 177 -14.01 4.77 -7.66
N ASP A 178 -13.95 5.89 -8.36
CA ASP A 178 -12.98 6.10 -9.42
C ASP A 178 -11.53 6.11 -8.89
N PHE A 179 -10.58 6.04 -9.82
CA PHE A 179 -9.17 5.96 -9.46
C PHE A 179 -8.65 7.24 -8.78
N SER A 180 -9.22 8.41 -9.10
CA SER A 180 -8.84 9.67 -8.45
C SER A 180 -9.21 9.68 -6.97
N ASN A 181 -10.41 9.21 -6.65
CA ASN A 181 -10.86 9.01 -5.27
C ASN A 181 -10.05 7.94 -4.55
N LYS A 182 -9.68 6.86 -5.23
CA LYS A 182 -8.77 5.85 -4.68
C LYS A 182 -7.42 6.46 -4.27
N VAL A 183 -6.81 7.27 -5.14
CA VAL A 183 -5.56 7.98 -4.84
C VAL A 183 -5.76 9.00 -3.72
N TYR A 184 -6.85 9.75 -3.72
CA TYR A 184 -7.18 10.68 -2.64
C TYR A 184 -7.24 9.98 -1.28
N ARG A 185 -7.85 8.80 -1.20
CA ARG A 185 -7.88 7.98 0.03
C ARG A 185 -6.47 7.57 0.47
N VAL A 186 -5.56 7.25 -0.46
CA VAL A 186 -4.14 7.00 -0.13
C VAL A 186 -3.52 8.23 0.54
N LEU A 187 -3.70 9.41 -0.06
CA LEU A 187 -3.16 10.66 0.49
C LEU A 187 -3.74 10.97 1.86
N LYS A 188 -5.05 10.78 2.02
CA LYS A 188 -5.77 10.96 3.29
C LYS A 188 -5.21 10.06 4.40
N GLU A 189 -5.00 8.77 4.12
CA GLU A 189 -4.46 7.84 5.11
C GLU A 189 -3.02 8.20 5.49
N ILE A 190 -2.17 8.58 4.53
CA ILE A 190 -0.80 9.02 4.83
C ILE A 190 -0.83 10.32 5.66
N SER A 191 -1.66 11.29 5.31
CA SER A 191 -1.83 12.53 6.08
C SER A 191 -2.25 12.23 7.52
N SER A 192 -3.15 11.27 7.72
CA SER A 192 -3.57 10.83 9.06
C SER A 192 -2.41 10.27 9.88
N VAL A 193 -1.56 9.43 9.28
CA VAL A 193 -0.36 8.87 9.93
C VAL A 193 0.63 9.98 10.31
N LEU A 194 0.77 10.98 9.46
CA LEU A 194 1.67 12.12 9.69
C LEU A 194 1.10 13.17 10.65
N GLY A 195 -0.12 13.00 11.16
CA GLY A 195 -0.80 13.97 12.01
C GLY A 195 -1.13 15.29 11.30
N LEU A 196 -1.21 15.28 9.98
CA LEU A 196 -1.58 16.45 9.19
C LEU A 196 -3.08 16.69 9.25
N PRO A 197 -3.53 17.95 9.15
CA PRO A 197 -4.93 18.26 8.96
C PRO A 197 -5.47 17.45 7.77
N GLN A 198 -6.65 16.85 7.95
CA GLN A 198 -7.31 16.17 6.84
C GLN A 198 -7.57 17.20 5.74
N PRO A 199 -7.41 16.82 4.46
CA PRO A 199 -7.86 17.68 3.37
C PRO A 199 -9.30 18.11 3.64
N ILE A 200 -9.63 19.36 3.37
CA ILE A 200 -10.93 19.95 3.66
C ILE A 200 -12.00 19.07 3.02
N GLU A 201 -12.93 18.57 3.84
CA GLU A 201 -14.11 17.89 3.36
C GLU A 201 -14.95 18.92 2.58
N GLU A 202 -15.05 18.79 1.27
CA GLU A 202 -15.94 19.61 0.46
C GLU A 202 -17.38 19.15 0.70
N GLU A 203 -18.02 19.73 1.72
CA GLU A 203 -19.43 19.49 1.98
C GLU A 203 -20.28 20.26 0.95
N ARG A 204 -21.02 19.52 0.11
CA ARG A 204 -22.00 20.12 -0.78
C ARG A 204 -23.38 19.94 -0.16
N LYS A 205 -24.02 21.03 0.23
CA LYS A 205 -25.39 21.04 0.70
C LYS A 205 -26.34 21.22 -0.48
N TYR A 206 -27.28 20.28 -0.63
CA TYR A 206 -28.32 20.35 -1.64
C TYR A 206 -29.66 20.62 -0.97
N ILE A 207 -30.44 21.55 -1.53
CA ILE A 207 -31.85 21.68 -1.17
C ILE A 207 -32.58 20.64 -2.02
N VAL A 208 -33.25 19.70 -1.35
CA VAL A 208 -34.01 18.64 -2.01
C VAL A 208 -35.51 18.95 -1.86
N GLU A 209 -36.22 19.01 -2.97
CA GLU A 209 -37.68 19.08 -2.97
C GLU A 209 -38.24 17.66 -3.08
N LEU A 210 -38.93 17.21 -2.05
CA LEU A 210 -39.52 15.88 -2.03
C LEU A 210 -40.82 15.88 -2.84
N GLN A 211 -40.86 15.16 -3.95
CA GLN A 211 -42.07 14.92 -4.73
C GLN A 211 -42.68 13.58 -4.29
N GLY A 212 -43.58 13.62 -3.27
CA GLY A 212 -44.30 12.46 -2.76
C GLY A 212 -44.15 12.25 -1.23
N ALA A 213 -44.66 11.16 -0.74
CA ALA A 213 -44.56 10.80 0.67
C ALA A 213 -43.12 10.41 1.02
N VAL A 214 -42.64 10.86 2.18
CA VAL A 214 -41.33 10.40 2.72
C VAL A 214 -41.42 8.88 2.93
N PRO A 215 -40.47 8.08 2.37
CA PRO A 215 -40.46 6.65 2.65
C PRO A 215 -40.25 6.39 4.14
N ASP A 216 -40.71 5.23 4.63
CA ASP A 216 -40.44 4.81 5.99
C ASP A 216 -38.97 4.86 6.29
N CYS A 217 -38.55 5.72 7.22
CA CYS A 217 -37.18 5.95 7.60
C CYS A 217 -37.03 5.94 9.13
N ILE A 218 -35.83 5.63 9.58
CA ILE A 218 -35.48 5.76 11.01
C ILE A 218 -35.03 7.21 11.21
N GLU A 219 -35.74 7.94 12.02
CA GLU A 219 -35.35 9.28 12.45
C GLU A 219 -34.29 9.18 13.57
N SER A 220 -33.19 9.96 13.43
CA SER A 220 -32.21 10.11 14.49
C SER A 220 -31.89 11.58 14.71
N GLU A 221 -31.81 11.97 15.96
CA GLU A 221 -31.36 13.30 16.35
C GLU A 221 -29.85 13.33 16.39
N ILE A 222 -29.23 14.26 15.65
CA ILE A 222 -27.78 14.43 15.60
C ILE A 222 -27.46 15.79 16.19
N THR A 223 -26.66 15.81 17.26
CA THR A 223 -26.10 17.03 17.83
C THR A 223 -24.67 17.21 17.34
N GLN A 224 -24.42 18.28 16.60
CA GLN A 224 -23.09 18.62 16.07
C GLN A 224 -22.55 19.85 16.82
N THR A 225 -21.40 19.68 17.48
CA THR A 225 -20.74 20.77 18.22
C THR A 225 -19.47 21.19 17.46
N TYR A 226 -19.40 22.45 17.08
CA TYR A 226 -18.22 23.03 16.47
C TYR A 226 -17.31 23.63 17.54
N LEU A 227 -16.06 23.20 17.58
CA LEU A 227 -15.05 23.82 18.42
C LEU A 227 -14.42 24.97 17.64
N VAL A 228 -14.55 26.17 18.18
CA VAL A 228 -13.84 27.35 17.64
C VAL A 228 -12.42 27.29 18.20
N ALA A 229 -11.43 27.07 17.32
CA ALA A 229 -10.05 27.33 17.69
C ALA A 229 -9.84 28.84 17.72
N GLU A 230 -9.44 29.38 18.85
CA GLU A 230 -8.97 30.78 18.90
C GLU A 230 -7.68 30.91 18.08
N PRO A 231 -7.49 32.03 17.38
CA PRO A 231 -6.36 32.26 16.48
C PRO A 231 -5.00 32.30 17.20
#